data_c2943197f6d403c69b33428a36deeb94
#
_entry.id   c2943197f6d403c69b33428a36deeb94
#
_cell.length_a   1.000
_cell.length_b   1.000
_cell.length_c   1.000
_cell.angle_alpha   90.00
_cell.angle_beta   90.00
_cell.angle_gamma   90.00
#
_symmetry.space_group_name_H-M   'P 1'
#
loop_
_entity.id
_entity.type
_entity.pdbx_description
1 polymer ?
#
loop_
_entity_poly.entity_id
_entity_poly.type
_entity_poly.pdbx_seq_one_letter_code
_entity_poly.pdbx_strand_id
1 'polypeptide(L)'
;MKKYTKYLLSLIAIGITFQSCKDEELITLPVWESAVHGYAVVNGETTDFKRGDASVDIDFDLKWKSIDNKNVVTKIDLYVLFNEKYKDIDKNDKTVKHGGDAGKLVKSFSGSEVPANNTVKTFSISQADVFAAYSGATYDYGFGDGNVSVFSNPRKPSRNATTNKFIPGDNFTIKWTLTTEDGRVFDSWSPSVCTEFPEANCQVDWTVVCAKTIEQRTGTWTVIMADDYGDGWNGAKIEAVVDGVVVETFTMADGAGPITKTVTVPAGSQSMVFNYTKGAWDSEVIYQIINPNGNTLANVVAADLKANGEIKLDLCNE
;
A
#
# COMPACT_ATOMS: atom_id res chain seq x y z
N MET A 1 4.03 -39.57 81.18
CA MET A 1 4.36 -40.03 79.83
C MET A 1 3.30 -39.63 78.75
N LYS A 2 1.99 -39.72 78.99
CA LYS A 2 0.97 -39.41 78.03
C LYS A 2 0.91 -37.94 77.55
N LYS A 3 1.41 -36.97 78.29
CA LYS A 3 1.40 -35.55 77.83
C LYS A 3 2.49 -35.21 76.82
N TYR A 4 3.65 -35.82 76.93
CA TYR A 4 4.77 -35.52 76.02
C TYR A 4 4.61 -36.19 74.63
N THR A 5 3.92 -37.33 74.58
CA THR A 5 3.63 -38.03 73.34
C THR A 5 2.72 -37.20 72.38
N LYS A 6 1.77 -36.34 72.91
CA LYS A 6 0.94 -35.46 72.14
C LYS A 6 1.72 -34.34 71.49
N TYR A 7 2.70 -33.77 72.24
CA TYR A 7 3.54 -32.69 71.68
C TYR A 7 4.54 -33.22 70.67
N LEU A 8 5.04 -34.45 70.85
CA LEU A 8 5.94 -35.06 69.87
C LEU A 8 5.23 -35.39 68.56
N LEU A 9 3.98 -35.89 68.63
CA LEU A 9 3.15 -36.10 67.43
C LEU A 9 2.78 -34.78 66.73
N SER A 10 2.51 -33.72 67.47
CA SER A 10 2.25 -32.38 66.87
C SER A 10 3.49 -31.80 66.20
N LEU A 11 4.68 -31.98 66.75
CA LEU A 11 5.94 -31.53 66.15
C LEU A 11 6.29 -32.30 64.89
N ILE A 12 6.01 -33.61 64.82
CA ILE A 12 6.20 -34.44 63.65
C ILE A 12 5.18 -34.05 62.55
N ALA A 13 3.92 -33.74 62.89
CA ALA A 13 2.91 -33.29 61.94
C ALA A 13 3.26 -31.93 61.35
N ILE A 14 3.82 -30.99 62.11
CA ILE A 14 4.30 -29.70 61.61
C ILE A 14 5.55 -29.85 60.72
N GLY A 15 6.43 -30.79 61.01
CA GLY A 15 7.62 -31.08 60.20
C GLY A 15 7.29 -31.63 58.79
N ILE A 16 6.16 -32.33 58.65
CA ILE A 16 5.72 -32.89 57.36
C ILE A 16 5.09 -31.84 56.47
N THR A 17 4.52 -30.76 57.04
CA THR A 17 3.90 -29.69 56.23
C THR A 17 4.88 -28.72 55.58
N PHE A 18 6.17 -28.79 55.92
CA PHE A 18 7.21 -27.96 55.32
C PHE A 18 8.02 -28.67 54.23
N GLN A 19 7.74 -29.93 53.96
CA GLN A 19 8.16 -30.51 52.68
C GLN A 19 7.18 -30.07 51.57
N SER A 20 7.13 -28.77 51.31
CA SER A 20 6.69 -28.26 50.04
C SER A 20 7.59 -28.92 48.98
N CYS A 21 7.05 -29.78 48.19
CA CYS A 21 7.70 -30.34 47.03
C CYS A 21 8.34 -29.21 46.21
N LYS A 22 9.63 -29.02 46.40
CA LYS A 22 10.46 -28.48 45.33
C LYS A 22 10.70 -29.67 44.39
N ASP A 23 9.72 -29.97 43.58
CA ASP A 23 9.93 -30.82 42.41
C ASP A 23 10.70 -29.94 41.40
N GLU A 24 12.02 -29.85 41.64
CA GLU A 24 12.94 -29.20 40.68
C GLU A 24 12.96 -29.95 39.33
N GLU A 25 12.41 -31.17 39.28
CA GLU A 25 12.28 -31.94 38.04
C GLU A 25 11.05 -31.56 37.20
N LEU A 26 10.06 -30.84 37.75
CA LEU A 26 8.83 -30.46 37.02
C LEU A 26 8.88 -29.11 36.32
N ILE A 27 9.92 -28.32 36.48
CA ILE A 27 10.18 -27.13 35.70
C ILE A 27 11.35 -27.44 34.75
N THR A 28 11.15 -28.28 33.80
CA THR A 28 11.94 -28.25 32.58
C THR A 28 11.51 -27.00 31.81
N LEU A 29 12.04 -25.87 32.21
CA LEU A 29 12.06 -24.74 31.28
C LEU A 29 12.74 -25.27 30.00
N PRO A 30 12.10 -25.17 28.86
CA PRO A 30 12.76 -25.57 27.61
C PRO A 30 14.12 -24.84 27.58
N VAL A 31 15.13 -25.58 27.13
CA VAL A 31 16.47 -24.99 26.99
C VAL A 31 16.32 -23.72 26.20
N TRP A 32 16.68 -22.60 26.81
CA TRP A 32 16.56 -21.30 26.16
C TRP A 32 17.53 -21.24 24.98
N GLU A 33 17.01 -21.08 23.78
CA GLU A 33 17.80 -20.90 22.58
C GLU A 33 17.82 -19.43 22.19
N SER A 34 19.00 -18.94 21.91
CA SER A 34 19.20 -17.58 21.43
C SER A 34 18.65 -17.43 20.00
N ALA A 35 17.99 -16.33 19.73
CA ALA A 35 17.36 -16.01 18.46
C ALA A 35 17.88 -14.69 17.90
N VAL A 36 17.58 -14.42 16.64
CA VAL A 36 17.74 -13.10 16.01
C VAL A 36 16.37 -12.53 15.67
N HIS A 37 16.27 -11.22 15.72
CA HIS A 37 15.07 -10.50 15.29
C HIS A 37 15.47 -9.37 14.34
N GLY A 38 14.73 -9.24 13.25
CA GLY A 38 14.87 -8.14 12.29
C GLY A 38 13.65 -7.24 12.31
N TYR A 39 13.84 -5.95 12.26
CA TYR A 39 12.78 -4.97 12.24
C TYR A 39 13.12 -3.82 11.31
N ALA A 40 12.08 -3.27 10.66
CA ALA A 40 12.22 -2.09 9.84
C ALA A 40 12.42 -0.85 10.74
N VAL A 41 13.28 0.04 10.29
CA VAL A 41 13.43 1.37 10.91
C VAL A 41 12.63 2.33 10.04
N VAL A 42 11.53 2.85 10.59
CA VAL A 42 10.69 3.80 9.88
C VAL A 42 11.34 5.18 9.94
N ASN A 43 11.93 5.60 8.84
CA ASN A 43 12.55 6.91 8.67
C ASN A 43 11.69 7.75 7.71
N GLY A 44 10.60 8.33 8.22
CA GLY A 44 9.78 9.24 7.43
C GLY A 44 8.78 8.54 6.48
N GLU A 45 8.45 9.20 5.37
CA GLU A 45 7.45 8.73 4.42
C GLU A 45 7.98 7.53 3.62
N THR A 46 7.28 6.39 3.70
CA THR A 46 7.47 5.31 2.75
C THR A 46 7.06 5.78 1.36
N THR A 47 7.91 5.56 0.37
CA THR A 47 7.59 5.89 -1.01
C THR A 47 6.64 4.83 -1.56
N ASP A 48 5.54 5.25 -2.16
CA ASP A 48 4.63 4.34 -2.86
C ASP A 48 5.10 4.13 -4.31
N PHE A 49 4.78 2.98 -4.91
CA PHE A 49 4.94 2.82 -6.35
C PHE A 49 4.06 3.81 -7.11
N LYS A 50 4.56 4.32 -8.21
CA LYS A 50 3.77 5.16 -9.11
C LYS A 50 3.29 4.35 -10.32
N ARG A 51 2.02 4.49 -10.65
CA ARG A 51 1.49 3.96 -11.90
C ARG A 51 2.22 4.58 -13.09
N GLY A 52 2.70 3.74 -14.00
CA GLY A 52 3.40 4.17 -15.21
C GLY A 52 4.85 4.62 -15.02
N ASP A 53 5.30 4.86 -13.78
CA ASP A 53 6.67 5.27 -13.47
C ASP A 53 7.42 4.14 -12.76
N ALA A 54 8.23 3.42 -13.51
CA ALA A 54 9.04 2.30 -13.00
C ALA A 54 10.36 2.74 -12.35
N SER A 55 10.65 4.05 -12.31
CA SER A 55 11.89 4.59 -11.72
C SER A 55 11.82 4.73 -10.20
N VAL A 56 10.62 4.66 -9.62
CA VAL A 56 10.42 4.78 -8.18
C VAL A 56 10.56 3.42 -7.53
N ASP A 57 11.56 3.27 -6.70
CA ASP A 57 11.79 2.10 -5.86
C ASP A 57 11.23 2.33 -4.45
N ILE A 58 10.92 1.24 -3.75
CA ILE A 58 10.59 1.26 -2.34
C ILE A 58 11.85 1.04 -1.55
N ASP A 59 12.32 2.10 -0.92
CA ASP A 59 13.47 2.06 -0.02
C ASP A 59 13.00 1.95 1.43
N PHE A 60 13.62 1.04 2.17
CA PHE A 60 13.36 0.88 3.59
C PHE A 60 14.63 0.47 4.33
N ASP A 61 14.74 0.94 5.55
CA ASP A 61 15.83 0.58 6.43
C ASP A 61 15.47 -0.67 7.22
N LEU A 62 16.40 -1.63 7.26
CA LEU A 62 16.29 -2.85 8.04
C LEU A 62 17.47 -2.97 9.00
N LYS A 63 17.17 -3.38 10.21
CA LYS A 63 18.15 -3.70 11.22
C LYS A 63 17.81 -5.03 11.87
N TRP A 64 18.83 -5.87 12.09
CA TRP A 64 18.65 -7.10 12.85
C TRP A 64 19.46 -7.06 14.14
N LYS A 65 19.05 -7.85 15.13
CA LYS A 65 19.66 -7.90 16.44
C LYS A 65 19.73 -9.34 16.95
N SER A 66 20.92 -9.76 17.37
CA SER A 66 21.13 -10.89 18.28
C SER A 66 21.31 -10.32 19.68
N ILE A 67 20.40 -10.67 20.62
CA ILE A 67 20.36 -10.05 21.96
C ILE A 67 21.62 -10.37 22.76
N ASP A 68 22.11 -11.59 22.64
CA ASP A 68 23.30 -12.10 23.36
C ASP A 68 24.57 -12.12 22.48
N ASN A 69 24.50 -11.61 21.26
CA ASN A 69 25.58 -11.59 20.27
C ASN A 69 26.13 -12.99 19.89
N LYS A 70 25.36 -14.06 20.12
CA LYS A 70 25.81 -15.43 19.81
C LYS A 70 25.48 -15.86 18.38
N ASN A 71 24.50 -15.20 17.74
CA ASN A 71 24.10 -15.55 16.39
C ASN A 71 24.55 -14.48 15.40
N VAL A 72 25.05 -14.92 14.27
CA VAL A 72 25.42 -14.09 13.14
C VAL A 72 24.47 -14.37 11.99
N VAL A 73 23.83 -13.35 11.45
CA VAL A 73 23.00 -13.46 10.26
C VAL A 73 23.92 -13.47 9.04
N THR A 74 23.77 -14.49 8.21
CA THR A 74 24.55 -14.69 6.99
C THR A 74 23.77 -14.45 5.71
N LYS A 75 22.43 -14.47 5.82
CA LYS A 75 21.53 -14.24 4.68
C LYS A 75 20.25 -13.53 5.13
N ILE A 76 19.76 -12.63 4.27
CA ILE A 76 18.47 -11.95 4.38
C ILE A 76 17.70 -12.19 3.08
N ASP A 77 16.53 -12.79 3.18
CA ASP A 77 15.61 -12.98 2.06
C ASP A 77 14.42 -12.04 2.21
N LEU A 78 14.10 -11.29 1.15
CA LEU A 78 12.96 -10.38 1.11
C LEU A 78 11.82 -11.02 0.33
N TYR A 79 10.68 -11.13 0.99
CA TYR A 79 9.43 -11.64 0.42
C TYR A 79 8.44 -10.50 0.26
N VAL A 80 7.78 -10.43 -0.87
CA VAL A 80 6.70 -9.47 -1.11
C VAL A 80 5.39 -10.21 -1.23
N LEU A 81 4.40 -9.78 -0.46
CA LEU A 81 3.01 -10.16 -0.63
C LEU A 81 2.38 -9.14 -1.57
N PHE A 82 1.68 -9.62 -2.58
CA PHE A 82 0.95 -8.78 -3.52
C PHE A 82 -0.56 -9.02 -3.34
N ASN A 83 -1.26 -8.01 -2.85
CA ASN A 83 -2.71 -8.01 -2.66
C ASN A 83 -3.36 -7.11 -3.71
N GLU A 84 -4.24 -7.70 -4.51
CA GLU A 84 -4.97 -7.01 -5.56
C GLU A 84 -6.43 -6.81 -5.15
N LYS A 85 -6.94 -5.58 -5.20
CA LYS A 85 -8.36 -5.29 -5.05
C LYS A 85 -9.07 -5.43 -6.40
N TYR A 86 -10.24 -6.06 -6.40
CA TYR A 86 -11.09 -6.18 -7.57
C TYR A 86 -12.58 -6.21 -7.16
N LYS A 87 -13.46 -6.03 -8.14
CA LYS A 87 -14.90 -6.23 -7.95
C LYS A 87 -15.29 -7.56 -8.57
N ASP A 88 -16.04 -8.39 -7.81
CA ASP A 88 -16.60 -9.63 -8.32
C ASP A 88 -17.77 -9.38 -9.32
N ILE A 89 -18.39 -10.45 -9.80
CA ILE A 89 -19.52 -10.37 -10.74
C ILE A 89 -20.72 -9.59 -10.18
N ASP A 90 -20.90 -9.62 -8.86
CA ASP A 90 -21.96 -8.90 -8.13
C ASP A 90 -21.55 -7.47 -7.73
N LYS A 91 -20.38 -6.99 -8.21
CA LYS A 91 -19.76 -5.68 -7.93
C LYS A 91 -19.31 -5.49 -6.46
N ASN A 92 -19.19 -6.57 -5.68
CA ASN A 92 -18.64 -6.51 -4.34
C ASN A 92 -17.12 -6.36 -4.38
N ASP A 93 -16.58 -5.59 -3.45
CA ASP A 93 -15.14 -5.45 -3.28
C ASP A 93 -14.53 -6.74 -2.72
N LYS A 94 -13.54 -7.24 -3.41
CA LYS A 94 -12.74 -8.42 -3.05
C LYS A 94 -11.26 -8.09 -3.06
N THR A 95 -10.50 -8.90 -2.34
CA THR A 95 -9.05 -8.85 -2.34
C THR A 95 -8.50 -10.24 -2.60
N VAL A 96 -7.60 -10.36 -3.55
CA VAL A 96 -6.84 -11.59 -3.78
C VAL A 96 -5.40 -11.41 -3.32
N LYS A 97 -4.87 -12.42 -2.63
CA LYS A 97 -3.46 -12.50 -2.21
C LYS A 97 -2.70 -13.36 -3.23
N HIS A 98 -2.01 -12.72 -4.14
CA HIS A 98 -1.16 -13.44 -5.08
C HIS A 98 0.09 -13.96 -4.36
N GLY A 99 0.33 -15.27 -4.45
CA GLY A 99 1.42 -15.92 -3.72
C GLY A 99 1.09 -16.39 -2.30
N GLY A 100 -0.18 -16.25 -1.87
CA GLY A 100 -0.64 -16.67 -0.54
C GLY A 100 -0.10 -15.81 0.59
N ASP A 101 -0.15 -16.31 1.83
CA ASP A 101 0.24 -15.55 3.03
C ASP A 101 1.77 -15.42 3.21
N ALA A 102 2.55 -16.29 2.57
CA ALA A 102 4.01 -16.22 2.60
C ALA A 102 4.58 -15.18 1.62
N GLY A 103 3.83 -14.82 0.58
CA GLY A 103 4.32 -14.00 -0.52
C GLY A 103 5.31 -14.76 -1.41
N LYS A 104 6.06 -14.03 -2.23
CA LYS A 104 7.12 -14.59 -3.08
C LYS A 104 8.46 -13.96 -2.78
N LEU A 105 9.51 -14.77 -2.83
CA LEU A 105 10.89 -14.28 -2.74
C LEU A 105 11.17 -13.34 -3.91
N VAL A 106 11.65 -12.14 -3.59
CA VAL A 106 11.96 -11.08 -4.56
C VAL A 106 13.46 -10.81 -4.61
N LYS A 107 14.10 -10.71 -3.44
CA LYS A 107 15.55 -10.49 -3.34
C LYS A 107 16.19 -11.32 -2.24
N SER A 108 17.45 -11.67 -2.42
CA SER A 108 18.29 -12.33 -1.42
C SER A 108 19.59 -11.58 -1.29
N PHE A 109 20.05 -11.39 -0.06
CA PHE A 109 21.31 -10.73 0.28
C PHE A 109 22.16 -11.66 1.14
N SER A 110 23.46 -11.75 0.86
CA SER A 110 24.37 -12.62 1.58
C SER A 110 25.78 -12.04 1.68
N GLY A 111 26.60 -12.58 2.58
CA GLY A 111 27.97 -12.14 2.76
C GLY A 111 28.07 -10.66 3.15
N SER A 112 28.83 -9.87 2.40
CA SER A 112 29.03 -8.42 2.66
C SER A 112 27.79 -7.56 2.47
N GLU A 113 26.74 -8.09 1.86
CA GLU A 113 25.48 -7.37 1.69
C GLU A 113 24.61 -7.41 2.98
N VAL A 114 24.87 -8.34 3.89
CA VAL A 114 24.21 -8.41 5.18
C VAL A 114 24.85 -7.42 6.15
N PRO A 115 24.10 -6.51 6.79
CA PRO A 115 24.65 -5.58 7.76
C PRO A 115 25.17 -6.31 9.01
N ALA A 116 26.08 -5.69 9.73
CA ALA A 116 26.51 -6.19 11.03
C ALA A 116 25.36 -6.13 12.06
N ASN A 117 25.49 -6.93 13.15
CA ASN A 117 24.54 -6.92 14.25
C ASN A 117 24.27 -5.48 14.74
N ASN A 118 22.99 -5.13 14.90
CA ASN A 118 22.52 -3.83 15.37
C ASN A 118 22.90 -2.63 14.47
N THR A 119 23.21 -2.89 13.19
CA THR A 119 23.53 -1.86 12.19
C THR A 119 22.39 -1.73 11.20
N VAL A 120 21.97 -0.50 10.91
CA VAL A 120 20.95 -0.19 9.91
C VAL A 120 21.54 -0.29 8.51
N LYS A 121 20.79 -0.87 7.59
CA LYS A 121 21.08 -0.85 6.15
C LYS A 121 19.82 -0.60 5.36
N THR A 122 19.90 0.26 4.35
CA THR A 122 18.82 0.50 3.41
C THR A 122 18.77 -0.61 2.35
N PHE A 123 17.58 -1.13 2.13
CA PHE A 123 17.24 -2.08 1.08
C PHE A 123 16.25 -1.45 0.12
N SER A 124 16.31 -1.83 -1.14
CA SER A 124 15.48 -1.28 -2.21
C SER A 124 14.76 -2.39 -2.97
N ILE A 125 13.48 -2.19 -3.24
CA ILE A 125 12.63 -3.06 -4.06
C ILE A 125 12.05 -2.24 -5.22
N SER A 126 12.36 -2.63 -6.44
CA SER A 126 11.81 -2.01 -7.64
C SER A 126 10.48 -2.67 -8.08
N GLN A 127 9.71 -1.95 -8.92
CA GLN A 127 8.54 -2.56 -9.59
C GLN A 127 8.95 -3.75 -10.47
N ALA A 128 10.14 -3.72 -11.05
CA ALA A 128 10.66 -4.80 -11.88
C ALA A 128 10.93 -6.07 -11.05
N ASP A 129 11.48 -5.94 -9.85
CA ASP A 129 11.74 -7.05 -8.94
C ASP A 129 10.43 -7.77 -8.57
N VAL A 130 9.40 -7.00 -8.17
CA VAL A 130 8.08 -7.55 -7.82
C VAL A 130 7.42 -8.17 -9.05
N PHE A 131 7.46 -7.50 -10.20
CA PHE A 131 6.90 -8.03 -11.43
C PHE A 131 7.58 -9.35 -11.85
N ALA A 132 8.89 -9.45 -11.76
CA ALA A 132 9.60 -10.69 -12.10
C ALA A 132 9.11 -11.89 -11.28
N ALA A 133 8.86 -11.68 -9.97
CA ALA A 133 8.34 -12.71 -9.08
C ALA A 133 6.88 -13.11 -9.41
N TYR A 134 6.08 -12.18 -9.93
CA TYR A 134 4.65 -12.36 -10.12
C TYR A 134 4.20 -12.41 -11.59
N SER A 135 5.08 -12.27 -12.58
CA SER A 135 4.75 -12.17 -14.01
C SER A 135 3.89 -13.33 -14.55
N GLY A 136 4.04 -14.52 -13.99
CA GLY A 136 3.24 -15.70 -14.32
C GLY A 136 1.98 -15.89 -13.44
N ALA A 137 1.61 -14.90 -12.62
CA ALA A 137 0.45 -15.04 -11.75
C ALA A 137 -0.86 -15.09 -12.55
N THR A 138 -1.71 -16.05 -12.21
CA THR A 138 -3.05 -16.20 -12.75
C THR A 138 -4.06 -16.30 -11.63
N TYR A 139 -5.30 -15.87 -11.90
CA TYR A 139 -6.38 -15.96 -10.93
C TYR A 139 -7.73 -16.10 -11.62
N ASP A 140 -8.64 -16.86 -11.01
CA ASP A 140 -10.04 -16.93 -11.44
C ASP A 140 -10.86 -15.91 -10.64
N TYR A 141 -11.25 -14.82 -11.31
CA TYR A 141 -12.03 -13.74 -10.70
C TYR A 141 -13.54 -14.07 -10.58
N GLY A 142 -13.95 -15.28 -10.94
CA GLY A 142 -15.35 -15.74 -10.82
C GLY A 142 -16.27 -15.25 -11.93
N PHE A 143 -15.75 -14.78 -13.07
CA PHE A 143 -16.55 -14.32 -14.22
C PHE A 143 -16.82 -15.41 -15.26
N GLY A 144 -16.40 -16.65 -15.01
CA GLY A 144 -16.53 -17.76 -15.96
C GLY A 144 -15.41 -17.84 -17.00
N ASP A 145 -14.43 -16.96 -16.94
CA ASP A 145 -13.27 -16.96 -17.85
C ASP A 145 -12.18 -17.95 -17.41
N GLY A 146 -12.35 -18.62 -16.24
CA GLY A 146 -11.32 -19.44 -15.61
C GLY A 146 -10.12 -18.61 -15.13
N ASN A 147 -8.97 -19.25 -15.03
CA ASN A 147 -7.73 -18.56 -14.63
C ASN A 147 -7.23 -17.65 -15.76
N VAL A 148 -7.22 -16.36 -15.52
CA VAL A 148 -6.65 -15.33 -16.42
C VAL A 148 -5.36 -14.76 -15.85
N SER A 149 -4.46 -14.29 -16.72
CA SER A 149 -3.23 -13.63 -16.27
C SER A 149 -3.57 -12.34 -15.53
N VAL A 150 -2.93 -12.14 -14.38
CA VAL A 150 -3.08 -10.91 -13.58
C VAL A 150 -2.63 -9.67 -14.36
N PHE A 151 -1.58 -9.80 -15.18
CA PHE A 151 -0.98 -8.68 -15.92
C PHE A 151 -1.47 -8.50 -17.35
N SER A 152 -2.46 -9.27 -17.76
CA SER A 152 -3.14 -9.12 -19.07
C SER A 152 -4.63 -9.45 -18.96
N ASN A 153 -5.25 -9.12 -17.84
CA ASN A 153 -6.67 -9.33 -17.60
C ASN A 153 -7.51 -8.34 -18.45
N PRO A 154 -8.35 -8.83 -19.40
CA PRO A 154 -9.17 -7.96 -20.23
C PRO A 154 -10.17 -7.09 -19.43
N ARG A 155 -10.52 -7.52 -18.21
CA ARG A 155 -11.43 -6.78 -17.32
C ARG A 155 -10.71 -5.70 -16.50
N LYS A 156 -9.38 -5.62 -16.61
CA LYS A 156 -8.54 -4.58 -16.01
C LYS A 156 -7.61 -3.96 -17.07
N PRO A 157 -8.16 -3.27 -18.07
CA PRO A 157 -7.37 -2.74 -19.20
C PRO A 157 -6.33 -1.70 -18.78
N SER A 158 -6.49 -1.09 -17.59
CA SER A 158 -5.52 -0.17 -17.01
C SER A 158 -4.22 -0.85 -16.58
N ARG A 159 -4.22 -2.18 -16.40
CA ARG A 159 -3.03 -2.97 -16.07
C ARG A 159 -2.47 -3.63 -17.32
N ASN A 160 -1.16 -3.59 -17.49
CA ASN A 160 -0.45 -4.31 -18.54
C ASN A 160 0.95 -4.73 -18.09
N ALA A 161 1.56 -5.67 -18.83
CA ALA A 161 2.89 -6.21 -18.49
C ALA A 161 4.07 -5.28 -18.86
N THR A 162 3.82 -4.13 -19.46
CA THR A 162 4.86 -3.22 -19.95
C THR A 162 5.00 -1.96 -19.11
N THR A 163 4.03 -1.06 -19.17
CA THR A 163 4.09 0.28 -18.55
C THR A 163 3.33 0.35 -17.23
N ASN A 164 2.12 -0.22 -17.18
CA ASN A 164 1.24 -0.17 -16.00
C ASN A 164 1.15 -1.54 -15.33
N LYS A 165 2.28 -2.07 -14.86
CA LYS A 165 2.34 -3.40 -14.19
C LYS A 165 1.51 -3.42 -12.92
N PHE A 166 1.59 -2.36 -12.15
CA PHE A 166 0.83 -2.17 -10.91
C PHE A 166 -0.05 -0.93 -11.02
N ILE A 167 -1.23 -1.01 -10.42
CA ILE A 167 -2.27 0.04 -10.53
C ILE A 167 -2.82 0.40 -9.16
N PRO A 168 -3.43 1.58 -8.98
CA PRO A 168 -4.09 1.95 -7.73
C PRO A 168 -5.08 0.89 -7.26
N GLY A 169 -5.02 0.60 -5.95
CA GLY A 169 -5.73 -0.52 -5.34
C GLY A 169 -4.88 -1.78 -5.15
N ASP A 170 -3.70 -1.85 -5.76
CA ASP A 170 -2.70 -2.84 -5.42
C ASP A 170 -2.01 -2.45 -4.12
N ASN A 171 -1.83 -3.43 -3.23
CA ASN A 171 -1.14 -3.24 -1.97
C ASN A 171 -0.06 -4.30 -1.83
N PHE A 172 1.03 -3.90 -1.24
CA PHE A 172 2.19 -4.76 -1.05
C PHE A 172 2.62 -4.75 0.40
N THR A 173 3.18 -5.87 0.84
CA THR A 173 3.81 -6.01 2.14
C THR A 173 5.16 -6.71 1.94
N ILE A 174 6.25 -6.08 2.37
CA ILE A 174 7.56 -6.72 2.49
C ILE A 174 7.65 -7.42 3.84
N LYS A 175 8.04 -8.67 3.81
CA LYS A 175 8.52 -9.45 4.96
C LYS A 175 9.91 -9.98 4.65
N TRP A 176 10.64 -10.37 5.66
CA TRP A 176 11.99 -10.91 5.52
C TRP A 176 12.19 -12.14 6.38
N THR A 177 13.15 -12.95 5.97
CA THR A 177 13.71 -14.00 6.81
C THR A 177 15.19 -13.74 7.03
N LEU A 178 15.66 -14.12 8.20
CA LEU A 178 17.05 -14.03 8.59
C LEU A 178 17.60 -15.45 8.77
N THR A 179 18.62 -15.80 7.99
CA THR A 179 19.31 -17.09 8.15
C THR A 179 20.60 -16.87 8.90
N THR A 180 20.81 -17.61 9.99
CA THR A 180 22.01 -17.55 10.82
C THR A 180 23.09 -18.52 10.33
N GLU A 181 24.32 -18.38 10.81
CA GLU A 181 25.48 -19.21 10.43
C GLU A 181 25.30 -20.69 10.74
N ASP A 182 24.45 -21.03 11.71
CA ASP A 182 24.08 -22.40 12.08
C ASP A 182 22.91 -22.96 11.22
N GLY A 183 22.44 -22.18 10.24
CA GLY A 183 21.40 -22.58 9.27
C GLY A 183 19.97 -22.40 9.77
N ARG A 184 19.74 -21.89 10.99
CA ARG A 184 18.38 -21.57 11.44
C ARG A 184 17.83 -20.38 10.68
N VAL A 185 16.51 -20.41 10.43
CA VAL A 185 15.77 -19.35 9.73
C VAL A 185 14.75 -18.74 10.67
N PHE A 186 14.77 -17.42 10.76
CA PHE A 186 13.87 -16.64 11.61
C PHE A 186 13.03 -15.71 10.73
N ASP A 187 11.71 -15.84 10.85
CA ASP A 187 10.77 -14.97 10.14
C ASP A 187 10.70 -13.60 10.79
N SER A 188 10.47 -12.56 10.00
CA SER A 188 10.20 -11.21 10.51
C SER A 188 8.89 -11.17 11.29
N TRP A 189 7.91 -11.95 10.89
CA TRP A 189 6.57 -11.94 11.47
C TRP A 189 6.42 -12.97 12.58
N SER A 190 6.11 -12.48 13.78
CA SER A 190 5.68 -13.28 14.92
C SER A 190 4.35 -12.75 15.44
N PRO A 191 3.29 -13.56 15.51
CA PRO A 191 1.98 -13.09 16.01
C PRO A 191 2.07 -12.43 17.40
N SER A 192 2.81 -13.03 18.31
CA SER A 192 2.96 -12.53 19.69
C SER A 192 3.75 -11.22 19.80
N VAL A 193 4.63 -10.93 18.84
CA VAL A 193 5.42 -9.67 18.86
C VAL A 193 4.76 -8.64 17.95
N CYS A 194 4.49 -9.00 16.70
CA CYS A 194 4.09 -8.03 15.68
C CYS A 194 2.64 -7.56 15.83
N THR A 195 1.78 -8.35 16.50
CA THR A 195 0.38 -7.96 16.76
C THR A 195 0.26 -7.17 18.07
N GLU A 196 1.03 -7.54 19.10
CA GLU A 196 0.95 -6.90 20.41
C GLU A 196 1.78 -5.63 20.51
N PHE A 197 2.84 -5.53 19.69
CA PHE A 197 3.76 -4.39 19.67
C PHE A 197 3.83 -3.80 18.25
N PRO A 198 2.96 -2.86 17.90
CA PRO A 198 2.95 -2.22 16.56
C PRO A 198 4.31 -1.60 16.19
N GLU A 199 5.06 -1.13 17.18
CA GLU A 199 6.40 -0.55 17.01
C GLU A 199 7.49 -1.57 16.68
N ALA A 200 7.17 -2.88 16.71
CA ALA A 200 8.11 -3.93 16.32
C ALA A 200 8.46 -3.90 14.83
N ASN A 201 7.67 -3.18 14.02
CA ASN A 201 7.93 -2.93 12.58
C ASN A 201 8.37 -4.20 11.83
N CYS A 202 7.59 -5.27 11.98
CA CYS A 202 7.90 -6.59 11.44
C CYS A 202 7.69 -6.71 9.93
N GLN A 203 7.16 -5.69 9.30
CA GLN A 203 6.87 -5.61 7.88
C GLN A 203 6.90 -4.15 7.42
N VAL A 204 6.94 -3.96 6.09
CA VAL A 204 6.76 -2.65 5.45
C VAL A 204 5.64 -2.78 4.44
N ASP A 205 4.67 -1.88 4.53
CA ASP A 205 3.51 -1.84 3.65
C ASP A 205 3.59 -0.62 2.73
N TRP A 206 3.19 -0.78 1.47
CA TRP A 206 3.04 0.32 0.52
C TRP A 206 1.95 0.01 -0.51
N THR A 207 1.61 0.99 -1.30
CA THR A 207 0.55 0.90 -2.32
C THR A 207 1.03 1.44 -3.65
N VAL A 208 0.13 1.56 -4.60
CA VAL A 208 0.37 2.24 -5.88
C VAL A 208 -0.42 3.53 -5.88
N VAL A 209 0.26 4.62 -6.14
CA VAL A 209 -0.33 5.95 -6.28
C VAL A 209 -0.29 6.42 -7.72
N CYS A 210 -1.14 7.39 -8.04
CA CYS A 210 -1.12 8.06 -9.31
C CYS A 210 -0.04 9.15 -9.35
N ALA A 211 0.29 9.62 -10.54
CA ALA A 211 1.11 10.82 -10.68
C ALA A 211 0.51 11.98 -9.86
N LYS A 212 1.36 12.76 -9.24
CA LYS A 212 0.92 13.95 -8.47
C LYS A 212 0.71 15.17 -9.38
N THR A 213 1.18 15.11 -10.61
CA THR A 213 1.14 16.20 -11.61
C THR A 213 0.68 15.67 -12.93
N ILE A 214 0.00 16.50 -13.71
CA ILE A 214 -0.40 16.18 -15.09
C ILE A 214 0.86 15.86 -15.92
N GLU A 215 0.96 14.64 -16.45
CA GLU A 215 2.07 14.22 -17.32
C GLU A 215 1.86 14.69 -18.75
N GLN A 216 0.66 14.52 -19.31
CA GLN A 216 0.29 15.00 -20.64
C GLN A 216 -0.41 16.35 -20.57
N ARG A 217 0.37 17.45 -20.44
CA ARG A 217 -0.19 18.80 -20.37
C ARG A 217 -0.56 19.35 -21.75
N THR A 218 0.32 19.16 -22.73
CA THR A 218 0.22 19.77 -24.06
C THR A 218 -0.79 19.07 -24.94
N GLY A 219 -1.49 19.85 -25.77
CA GLY A 219 -2.51 19.35 -26.67
C GLY A 219 -3.89 19.93 -26.38
N THR A 220 -4.91 19.35 -27.00
CA THR A 220 -6.29 19.84 -26.89
C THR A 220 -7.04 19.11 -25.79
N TRP A 221 -7.41 19.84 -24.78
CA TRP A 221 -8.27 19.39 -23.69
C TRP A 221 -9.73 19.67 -24.01
N THR A 222 -10.62 18.83 -23.57
CA THR A 222 -12.06 18.95 -23.78
C THR A 222 -12.79 19.09 -22.47
N VAL A 223 -13.69 20.07 -22.38
CA VAL A 223 -14.61 20.22 -21.25
C VAL A 223 -16.04 20.05 -21.78
N ILE A 224 -16.74 19.04 -21.26
CA ILE A 224 -18.15 18.82 -21.51
C ILE A 224 -18.92 19.38 -20.34
N MET A 225 -19.89 20.22 -20.59
CA MET A 225 -20.69 20.93 -19.60
C MET A 225 -22.16 20.63 -19.76
N ALA A 226 -22.86 20.41 -18.66
CA ALA A 226 -24.30 20.29 -18.62
C ALA A 226 -24.87 20.94 -17.35
N ASP A 227 -26.16 21.15 -17.34
CA ASP A 227 -26.93 21.68 -16.23
C ASP A 227 -28.18 20.83 -16.00
N ASP A 228 -28.42 20.41 -14.75
CA ASP A 228 -29.50 19.46 -14.41
C ASP A 228 -30.90 20.11 -14.51
N TYR A 229 -31.01 21.37 -14.15
CA TYR A 229 -32.26 22.12 -14.20
C TYR A 229 -32.53 22.70 -15.58
N GLY A 230 -31.50 23.14 -16.30
CA GLY A 230 -31.59 23.61 -17.68
C GLY A 230 -31.64 25.12 -17.82
N ASP A 231 -31.27 25.90 -16.84
CA ASP A 231 -31.16 27.36 -16.86
C ASP A 231 -29.74 27.90 -16.88
N GLY A 232 -28.77 26.97 -17.04
CA GLY A 232 -27.35 27.26 -17.09
C GLY A 232 -26.67 27.27 -15.72
N TRP A 233 -25.38 27.61 -15.71
CA TRP A 233 -24.55 27.46 -14.52
C TRP A 233 -24.66 28.60 -13.49
N ASN A 234 -25.54 29.54 -13.69
CA ASN A 234 -25.93 30.59 -12.72
C ASN A 234 -24.74 31.31 -12.06
N GLY A 235 -23.72 31.61 -12.86
CA GLY A 235 -22.49 32.28 -12.43
C GLY A 235 -21.34 31.33 -12.09
N ALA A 236 -21.56 30.01 -12.04
CA ALA A 236 -20.49 29.05 -11.91
C ALA A 236 -19.60 29.03 -13.18
N LYS A 237 -18.32 28.79 -13.02
CA LYS A 237 -17.36 28.70 -14.12
C LYS A 237 -16.20 27.76 -13.80
N ILE A 238 -15.57 27.27 -14.85
CA ILE A 238 -14.25 26.61 -14.80
C ILE A 238 -13.28 27.46 -15.59
N GLU A 239 -12.12 27.75 -15.04
CA GLU A 239 -11.02 28.44 -15.70
C GLU A 239 -9.85 27.49 -15.94
N ALA A 240 -9.43 27.34 -17.19
CA ALA A 240 -8.18 26.67 -17.53
C ALA A 240 -7.04 27.68 -17.37
N VAL A 241 -6.09 27.37 -16.50
CA VAL A 241 -4.93 28.21 -16.21
C VAL A 241 -3.67 27.50 -16.66
N VAL A 242 -2.94 28.09 -17.58
CA VAL A 242 -1.68 27.56 -18.13
C VAL A 242 -0.58 28.54 -17.77
N ASP A 243 0.46 28.05 -17.11
CA ASP A 243 1.62 28.85 -16.66
C ASP A 243 1.20 30.12 -15.88
N GLY A 244 0.17 29.97 -15.04
CA GLY A 244 -0.39 31.03 -14.21
C GLY A 244 -1.33 31.99 -14.94
N VAL A 245 -1.62 31.80 -16.23
CA VAL A 245 -2.50 32.65 -17.03
C VAL A 245 -3.79 31.91 -17.34
N VAL A 246 -4.96 32.55 -17.14
CA VAL A 246 -6.25 32.04 -17.60
C VAL A 246 -6.29 32.08 -19.11
N VAL A 247 -6.36 30.92 -19.75
CA VAL A 247 -6.37 30.79 -21.21
C VAL A 247 -7.77 30.51 -21.78
N GLU A 248 -8.68 29.96 -20.97
CA GLU A 248 -10.07 29.73 -21.36
C GLU A 248 -10.99 29.74 -20.13
N THR A 249 -12.23 30.18 -20.32
CA THR A 249 -13.29 30.16 -19.32
C THR A 249 -14.49 29.39 -19.83
N PHE A 250 -14.88 28.38 -19.10
CA PHE A 250 -16.01 27.49 -19.39
C PHE A 250 -17.16 27.86 -18.46
N THR A 251 -18.29 28.20 -19.05
CA THR A 251 -19.55 28.46 -18.35
C THR A 251 -20.73 28.23 -19.31
N MET A 252 -21.91 28.04 -18.73
CA MET A 252 -23.17 27.92 -19.46
C MET A 252 -24.09 29.08 -19.05
N ALA A 253 -24.51 29.86 -20.05
CA ALA A 253 -25.40 31.00 -19.79
C ALA A 253 -26.88 30.57 -19.72
N ASP A 254 -27.23 29.48 -20.41
CA ASP A 254 -28.60 28.97 -20.49
C ASP A 254 -28.57 27.53 -21.04
N GLY A 255 -29.66 26.77 -20.81
CA GLY A 255 -29.90 25.44 -21.38
C GLY A 255 -29.28 24.29 -20.57
N ALA A 256 -29.81 23.08 -20.76
CA ALA A 256 -29.37 21.88 -20.06
C ALA A 256 -28.07 21.27 -20.62
N GLY A 257 -27.65 21.63 -21.82
CA GLY A 257 -26.51 21.03 -22.51
C GLY A 257 -26.81 19.62 -23.05
N PRO A 258 -25.79 18.72 -23.24
CA PRO A 258 -24.39 19.01 -23.02
C PRO A 258 -23.76 19.95 -24.05
N ILE A 259 -22.89 20.83 -23.59
CA ILE A 259 -22.08 21.71 -24.45
C ILE A 259 -20.61 21.25 -24.32
N THR A 260 -19.94 21.08 -25.46
CA THR A 260 -18.53 20.73 -25.53
C THR A 260 -17.71 21.94 -25.94
N LYS A 261 -16.70 22.29 -25.16
CA LYS A 261 -15.69 23.29 -25.50
C LYS A 261 -14.29 22.70 -25.31
N THR A 262 -13.33 23.30 -26.00
CA THR A 262 -11.94 22.85 -25.94
C THR A 262 -11.00 23.99 -25.61
N VAL A 263 -9.87 23.64 -25.02
CA VAL A 263 -8.72 24.53 -24.82
C VAL A 263 -7.46 23.83 -25.31
N THR A 264 -6.63 24.53 -26.07
CA THR A 264 -5.36 23.99 -26.53
C THR A 264 -4.22 24.53 -25.68
N VAL A 265 -3.48 23.61 -25.06
CA VAL A 265 -2.31 23.91 -24.26
C VAL A 265 -1.06 23.83 -25.14
N PRO A 266 -0.27 24.90 -25.26
CA PRO A 266 0.91 24.94 -26.13
C PRO A 266 1.99 23.94 -25.68
N ALA A 267 2.81 23.50 -26.64
CA ALA A 267 4.01 22.71 -26.33
C ALA A 267 4.97 23.53 -25.49
N GLY A 268 5.55 22.89 -24.47
CA GLY A 268 6.52 23.52 -23.55
C GLY A 268 5.90 24.20 -22.33
N SER A 269 4.57 24.21 -22.18
CA SER A 269 3.92 24.69 -20.96
C SER A 269 4.39 23.90 -19.72
N GLN A 270 4.65 24.62 -18.64
CA GLN A 270 5.21 24.03 -17.41
C GLN A 270 4.13 23.65 -16.40
N SER A 271 2.97 24.33 -16.44
CA SER A 271 1.86 24.06 -15.54
C SER A 271 0.52 24.17 -16.25
N MET A 272 -0.46 23.41 -15.77
CA MET A 272 -1.86 23.50 -16.16
C MET A 272 -2.72 23.07 -14.98
N VAL A 273 -3.74 23.87 -14.68
CA VAL A 273 -4.77 23.54 -13.69
C VAL A 273 -6.13 24.02 -14.19
N PHE A 274 -7.19 23.37 -13.69
CA PHE A 274 -8.58 23.83 -13.85
C PHE A 274 -9.09 24.32 -12.50
N ASN A 275 -9.56 25.56 -12.45
CA ASN A 275 -10.14 26.15 -11.25
C ASN A 275 -11.65 26.28 -11.38
N TYR A 276 -12.38 25.81 -10.40
CA TYR A 276 -13.82 25.99 -10.29
C TYR A 276 -14.15 27.20 -9.43
N THR A 277 -15.09 28.01 -9.91
CA THR A 277 -15.71 29.08 -9.14
C THR A 277 -17.19 28.79 -8.99
N LYS A 278 -17.69 28.83 -7.78
CA LYS A 278 -19.09 28.54 -7.45
C LYS A 278 -20.04 29.60 -8.00
N GLY A 279 -21.24 29.14 -8.41
CA GLY A 279 -22.39 29.96 -8.75
C GLY A 279 -23.49 29.89 -7.69
N ALA A 280 -24.71 30.27 -8.10
CA ALA A 280 -25.85 30.26 -7.21
C ALA A 280 -26.44 28.84 -6.98
N TRP A 281 -26.35 27.95 -7.98
CA TRP A 281 -26.97 26.60 -7.98
C TRP A 281 -25.98 25.52 -8.34
N ASP A 282 -24.87 25.42 -7.59
CA ASP A 282 -23.80 24.46 -7.86
C ASP A 282 -24.24 22.99 -7.86
N SER A 283 -25.37 22.67 -7.20
CA SER A 283 -25.93 21.30 -7.21
C SER A 283 -26.42 20.84 -8.58
N GLU A 284 -26.64 21.76 -9.51
CA GLU A 284 -27.14 21.49 -10.86
C GLU A 284 -26.01 21.40 -11.88
N VAL A 285 -24.84 21.91 -11.53
CA VAL A 285 -23.66 21.94 -12.40
C VAL A 285 -23.10 20.53 -12.64
N ILE A 286 -22.94 20.17 -13.90
CA ILE A 286 -22.37 18.89 -14.38
C ILE A 286 -21.22 19.20 -15.32
N TYR A 287 -20.09 18.49 -15.18
CA TYR A 287 -18.99 18.63 -16.13
C TYR A 287 -18.09 17.38 -16.19
N GLN A 288 -17.42 17.25 -17.35
CA GLN A 288 -16.32 16.32 -17.55
C GLN A 288 -15.11 17.08 -18.07
N ILE A 289 -13.91 16.69 -17.63
CA ILE A 289 -12.64 17.18 -18.16
C ILE A 289 -11.89 16.00 -18.75
N ILE A 290 -11.57 16.10 -20.04
CA ILE A 290 -10.94 15.04 -20.83
C ILE A 290 -9.59 15.55 -21.33
N ASN A 291 -8.55 14.76 -21.11
CA ASN A 291 -7.19 15.10 -21.52
C ASN A 291 -6.97 14.91 -23.04
N PRO A 292 -5.81 15.35 -23.60
CA PRO A 292 -5.51 15.18 -25.02
C PRO A 292 -5.46 13.74 -25.52
N ASN A 293 -5.30 12.75 -24.63
CA ASN A 293 -5.32 11.33 -24.95
C ASN A 293 -6.74 10.74 -24.99
N GLY A 294 -7.77 11.55 -24.69
CA GLY A 294 -9.17 11.11 -24.65
C GLY A 294 -9.62 10.50 -23.33
N ASN A 295 -8.79 10.58 -22.28
CA ASN A 295 -9.14 10.04 -20.96
C ASN A 295 -9.88 11.08 -20.12
N THR A 296 -10.98 10.67 -19.48
CA THR A 296 -11.75 11.52 -18.57
C THR A 296 -11.04 11.59 -17.22
N LEU A 297 -10.55 12.78 -16.85
CA LEU A 297 -9.82 13.02 -15.60
C LEU A 297 -10.70 13.68 -14.52
N ALA A 298 -11.84 14.24 -14.88
CA ALA A 298 -12.87 14.65 -13.93
C ALA A 298 -14.24 14.32 -14.51
N ASN A 299 -15.12 13.78 -13.68
CA ASN A 299 -16.50 13.51 -14.01
C ASN A 299 -17.37 13.87 -12.79
N VAL A 300 -18.02 15.02 -12.86
CA VAL A 300 -18.81 15.59 -11.79
C VAL A 300 -20.26 15.61 -12.21
N VAL A 301 -21.12 15.00 -11.42
CA VAL A 301 -22.57 14.92 -11.67
C VAL A 301 -23.33 15.91 -10.79
N ALA A 302 -24.63 16.09 -11.08
CA ALA A 302 -25.51 16.87 -10.23
C ALA A 302 -25.48 16.38 -8.78
N ALA A 303 -25.66 17.27 -7.82
CA ALA A 303 -25.59 17.04 -6.38
C ALA A 303 -24.19 16.70 -5.80
N ASP A 304 -23.17 16.48 -6.61
CA ASP A 304 -21.82 16.40 -6.09
C ASP A 304 -21.39 17.70 -5.37
N LEU A 305 -20.67 17.56 -4.28
CA LEU A 305 -20.14 18.72 -3.55
C LEU A 305 -19.02 19.37 -4.37
N LYS A 306 -19.19 20.64 -4.70
CA LYS A 306 -18.20 21.43 -5.42
C LYS A 306 -17.62 22.52 -4.50
N ALA A 307 -16.32 22.74 -4.60
CA ALA A 307 -15.62 23.77 -3.82
C ALA A 307 -14.90 24.74 -4.79
N ASN A 308 -14.78 26.01 -4.37
CA ASN A 308 -13.93 26.96 -5.08
C ASN A 308 -12.47 26.48 -5.07
N GLY A 309 -11.79 26.71 -6.18
CA GLY A 309 -10.37 26.44 -6.33
C GLY A 309 -10.07 25.33 -7.31
N GLU A 310 -8.91 24.73 -7.19
CA GLU A 310 -8.41 23.72 -8.12
C GLU A 310 -9.26 22.45 -8.13
N ILE A 311 -9.68 22.04 -9.32
CA ILE A 311 -10.39 20.78 -9.55
C ILE A 311 -9.38 19.63 -9.43
N LYS A 312 -9.66 18.68 -8.55
CA LYS A 312 -8.86 17.46 -8.42
C LYS A 312 -9.11 16.56 -9.62
N LEU A 313 -8.10 16.42 -10.46
CA LEU A 313 -8.11 15.50 -11.59
C LEU A 313 -7.72 14.08 -11.15
N ASP A 314 -8.42 13.08 -11.69
CA ASP A 314 -8.04 11.69 -11.50
C ASP A 314 -6.89 11.32 -12.46
N LEU A 315 -5.68 11.66 -12.05
CA LEU A 315 -4.45 11.37 -12.81
C LEU A 315 -4.15 9.86 -12.92
N CYS A 316 -4.93 9.01 -12.25
CA CYS A 316 -4.89 7.58 -12.48
C CYS A 316 -5.42 7.16 -13.86
N ASN A 317 -6.23 8.00 -14.46
CA ASN A 317 -6.82 7.77 -15.77
C ASN A 317 -6.06 8.48 -16.92
N GLU A 318 -4.93 9.14 -16.62
CA GLU A 318 -4.14 9.87 -17.61
C GLU A 318 -3.48 8.98 -18.69
#